data_0eba1b747eebada0c039ce39af10a957
#
_entry.id   0eba1b747eebada0c039ce39af10a957
#
_cell.length_a   1.000
_cell.length_b   1.000
_cell.length_c   1.000
_cell.angle_alpha   90.00
_cell.angle_beta   90.00
_cell.angle_gamma   90.00
#
_symmetry.space_group_name_H-M   'P 1'
#
loop_
_entity.id
_entity.type
_entity.pdbx_description
1 polymer ?
#
loop_
_entity_poly.entity_id
_entity_poly.type
_entity_poly.pdbx_seq_one_letter_code
_entity_poly.pdbx_strand_id
1 'polypeptide(L)'
;KQPPKEQPFHLLVDIQAKLSEGKGEGYARWAKRYNLKEMSKTLIFLQENKIGSIEEMQERVNAATARYHELGDSIKAAEQRMAEIAVLRAHIVNYAKTRPVYDAYRKAGYSKKFWEEHREQITLHKAAKVAFDEASLKKLPKVKELDAEYAALLSQKKAAYPAYRKARDEMQELKKAQKNVELFFTEEKDTKEKLQTR
;
A
#
# COMPACT_ATOMS: atom_id res chain seq x y z
N LYS A 1 8.29 36.10 -11.75
CA LYS A 1 9.13 35.42 -10.72
C LYS A 1 8.42 34.13 -10.40
N GLN A 2 9.05 32.98 -10.70
CA GLN A 2 8.57 31.69 -10.23
C GLN A 2 8.56 31.69 -8.69
N PRO A 3 7.52 31.14 -8.03
CA PRO A 3 7.55 30.97 -6.59
C PRO A 3 8.79 30.13 -6.21
N PRO A 4 9.45 30.41 -5.10
CA PRO A 4 10.59 29.64 -4.65
C PRO A 4 10.17 28.18 -4.55
N LYS A 5 10.94 27.28 -5.18
CA LYS A 5 10.72 25.85 -5.03
C LYS A 5 10.78 25.53 -3.55
N GLU A 6 9.65 25.02 -3.02
CA GLU A 6 9.58 24.52 -1.65
C GLU A 6 10.74 23.56 -1.41
N GLN A 7 11.64 23.94 -0.51
CA GLN A 7 12.76 23.06 -0.17
C GLN A 7 12.25 22.03 0.82
N PRO A 8 12.31 20.72 0.49
CA PRO A 8 11.86 19.69 1.39
C PRO A 8 12.61 19.79 2.72
N PHE A 9 11.89 19.62 3.83
CA PHE A 9 12.50 19.50 5.14
C PHE A 9 12.77 18.03 5.49
N HIS A 10 13.71 17.82 6.42
CA HIS A 10 14.12 16.49 6.84
C HIS A 10 13.84 16.30 8.34
N LEU A 11 13.93 15.06 8.80
CA LEU A 11 13.82 14.75 10.22
C LEU A 11 14.94 15.42 11.01
N LEU A 12 14.60 15.93 12.22
CA LEU A 12 15.57 16.41 13.18
C LEU A 12 16.46 15.25 13.66
N VAL A 13 17.68 15.60 14.06
CA VAL A 13 18.62 14.65 14.67
C VAL A 13 18.40 14.68 16.17
N ASP A 14 18.16 13.52 16.77
CA ASP A 14 18.19 13.36 18.23
C ASP A 14 19.64 13.46 18.72
N ILE A 15 20.00 14.63 19.25
CA ILE A 15 21.36 14.95 19.66
C ILE A 15 21.77 14.13 20.89
N GLN A 16 20.85 13.90 21.84
CA GLN A 16 21.13 13.16 23.05
C GLN A 16 21.41 11.68 22.75
N ALA A 17 20.55 11.05 21.90
CA ALA A 17 20.79 9.71 21.44
C ALA A 17 22.13 9.56 20.72
N LYS A 18 22.51 10.54 19.88
CA LYS A 18 23.78 10.51 19.15
C LYS A 18 25.00 10.72 20.03
N LEU A 19 24.90 11.51 21.08
CA LEU A 19 25.97 11.68 22.09
C LEU A 19 26.17 10.39 22.92
N SER A 20 25.07 9.71 23.29
CA SER A 20 25.16 8.40 23.97
C SER A 20 25.73 7.29 23.09
N GLU A 21 25.60 7.39 21.76
CA GLU A 21 26.26 6.53 20.76
C GLU A 21 27.77 6.86 20.60
N GLY A 22 28.33 7.82 21.35
CA GLY A 22 29.74 8.19 21.30
C GLY A 22 30.09 9.25 20.25
N LYS A 23 29.12 9.97 19.68
CA LYS A 23 29.39 11.13 18.80
C LYS A 23 29.91 12.30 19.66
N GLY A 24 30.98 12.93 19.16
CA GLY A 24 31.63 14.00 19.91
C GLY A 24 30.91 15.37 19.83
N GLU A 25 31.38 16.35 20.61
CA GLU A 25 30.81 17.72 20.67
C GLU A 25 30.78 18.45 19.33
N GLY A 26 31.73 18.16 18.43
CA GLY A 26 31.73 18.71 17.06
C GLY A 26 30.48 18.31 16.29
N TYR A 27 30.07 17.05 16.44
CA TYR A 27 28.83 16.56 15.87
C TYR A 27 27.61 17.24 16.50
N ALA A 28 27.58 17.38 17.81
CA ALA A 28 26.48 18.05 18.50
C ALA A 28 26.30 19.51 18.05
N ARG A 29 27.40 20.27 17.86
CA ARG A 29 27.33 21.64 17.31
C ARG A 29 26.81 21.70 15.89
N TRP A 30 27.20 20.76 15.03
CA TRP A 30 26.66 20.63 13.69
C TRP A 30 25.16 20.29 13.72
N ALA A 31 24.76 19.30 14.53
CA ALA A 31 23.38 18.85 14.63
C ALA A 31 22.44 19.94 15.14
N LYS A 32 22.88 20.77 16.12
CA LYS A 32 22.10 21.94 16.58
C LYS A 32 21.79 22.92 15.44
N ARG A 33 22.78 23.25 14.63
CA ARG A 33 22.57 24.15 13.47
C ARG A 33 21.69 23.51 12.39
N TYR A 34 21.87 22.22 12.16
CA TYR A 34 21.04 21.44 11.26
C TYR A 34 19.57 21.40 11.73
N ASN A 35 19.33 21.05 13.00
CA ASN A 35 18.00 21.01 13.58
C ASN A 35 17.29 22.36 13.53
N LEU A 36 17.99 23.46 13.83
CA LEU A 36 17.43 24.80 13.72
C LEU A 36 16.94 25.12 12.31
N LYS A 37 17.73 24.77 11.30
CA LYS A 37 17.37 24.96 9.89
C LYS A 37 16.17 24.11 9.48
N GLU A 38 16.16 22.84 9.86
CA GLU A 38 15.08 21.93 9.50
C GLU A 38 13.78 22.24 10.27
N MET A 39 13.91 22.69 11.53
CA MET A 39 12.74 23.16 12.31
C MET A 39 12.14 24.41 11.70
N SER A 40 12.95 25.37 11.23
CA SER A 40 12.44 26.56 10.52
C SER A 40 11.63 26.17 9.29
N LYS A 41 12.10 25.20 8.49
CA LYS A 41 11.35 24.69 7.32
C LYS A 41 10.07 23.95 7.75
N THR A 42 10.13 23.18 8.85
CA THR A 42 8.96 22.50 9.40
C THR A 42 7.89 23.51 9.82
N LEU A 43 8.28 24.59 10.49
CA LEU A 43 7.36 25.67 10.89
C LEU A 43 6.72 26.37 9.68
N ILE A 44 7.50 26.65 8.63
CA ILE A 44 6.96 27.21 7.38
C ILE A 44 5.92 26.27 6.78
N PHE A 45 6.24 24.96 6.70
CA PHE A 45 5.26 23.96 6.23
C PHE A 45 3.98 23.95 7.06
N LEU A 46 4.07 24.00 8.39
CA LEU A 46 2.89 24.05 9.27
C LEU A 46 2.06 25.32 9.03
N GLN A 47 2.73 26.46 8.87
CA GLN A 47 2.08 27.75 8.59
C GLN A 47 1.37 27.75 7.24
N GLU A 48 2.02 27.26 6.18
CA GLU A 48 1.43 27.15 4.83
C GLU A 48 0.24 26.20 4.81
N ASN A 49 0.27 25.14 5.59
CA ASN A 49 -0.83 24.20 5.75
C ASN A 49 -1.86 24.64 6.83
N LYS A 50 -1.69 25.82 7.44
CA LYS A 50 -2.58 26.38 8.48
C LYS A 50 -2.77 25.41 9.66
N ILE A 51 -1.69 24.81 10.13
CA ILE A 51 -1.69 23.93 11.30
C ILE A 51 -1.16 24.76 12.49
N GLY A 52 -2.06 25.15 13.38
CA GLY A 52 -1.75 26.06 14.49
C GLY A 52 -1.58 25.38 15.85
N SER A 53 -1.96 24.11 15.99
CA SER A 53 -1.85 23.38 17.25
C SER A 53 -1.40 21.91 17.04
N ILE A 54 -1.00 21.28 18.14
CA ILE A 54 -0.63 19.85 18.15
C ILE A 54 -1.85 18.99 17.87
N GLU A 55 -3.01 19.37 18.36
CA GLU A 55 -4.28 18.69 18.14
C GLU A 55 -4.67 18.71 16.65
N GLU A 56 -4.62 19.89 16.02
CA GLU A 56 -4.86 20.02 14.57
C GLU A 56 -3.86 19.19 13.74
N MET A 57 -2.59 19.18 14.16
CA MET A 57 -1.58 18.35 13.50
C MET A 57 -1.92 16.87 13.60
N GLN A 58 -2.31 16.40 14.79
CA GLN A 58 -2.70 15.00 15.01
C GLN A 58 -3.92 14.62 14.16
N GLU A 59 -4.92 15.48 14.10
CA GLU A 59 -6.10 15.27 13.26
C GLU A 59 -5.74 15.19 11.78
N ARG A 60 -4.86 16.07 11.30
CA ARG A 60 -4.37 16.04 9.91
C ARG A 60 -3.58 14.77 9.59
N VAL A 61 -2.69 14.35 10.49
CA VAL A 61 -1.93 13.09 10.35
C VAL A 61 -2.87 11.89 10.30
N ASN A 62 -3.88 11.85 11.17
CA ASN A 62 -4.86 10.78 11.20
C ASN A 62 -5.69 10.74 9.92
N ALA A 63 -6.20 11.90 9.45
CA ALA A 63 -6.97 12.00 8.24
C ALA A 63 -6.16 11.60 6.98
N ALA A 64 -4.92 12.09 6.87
CA ALA A 64 -4.04 11.73 5.75
C ALA A 64 -3.68 10.23 5.77
N THR A 65 -3.46 9.67 6.97
CA THR A 65 -3.18 8.24 7.15
C THR A 65 -4.39 7.39 6.75
N ALA A 66 -5.59 7.75 7.19
CA ALA A 66 -6.83 7.06 6.84
C ALA A 66 -7.05 7.08 5.32
N ARG A 67 -6.90 8.24 4.68
CA ARG A 67 -7.05 8.38 3.22
C ARG A 67 -6.03 7.54 2.44
N TYR A 68 -4.78 7.51 2.89
CA TYR A 68 -3.75 6.66 2.29
C TYR A 68 -4.13 5.18 2.37
N HIS A 69 -4.60 4.71 3.53
CA HIS A 69 -5.03 3.31 3.71
C HIS A 69 -6.26 2.98 2.87
N GLU A 70 -7.29 3.83 2.86
CA GLU A 70 -8.49 3.64 2.07
C GLU A 70 -8.18 3.45 0.57
N LEU A 71 -7.34 4.33 0.02
CA LEU A 71 -6.91 4.22 -1.38
C LEU A 71 -6.07 2.96 -1.61
N GLY A 72 -5.20 2.61 -0.67
CA GLY A 72 -4.39 1.39 -0.74
C GLY A 72 -5.24 0.12 -0.71
N ASP A 73 -6.23 0.07 0.16
CA ASP A 73 -7.13 -1.08 0.30
C ASP A 73 -8.02 -1.24 -0.94
N SER A 74 -8.50 -0.13 -1.51
CA SER A 74 -9.25 -0.14 -2.78
C SER A 74 -8.40 -0.71 -3.93
N ILE A 75 -7.13 -0.31 -4.03
CA ILE A 75 -6.21 -0.85 -5.05
C ILE A 75 -5.96 -2.35 -4.83
N LYS A 76 -5.71 -2.78 -3.58
CA LYS A 76 -5.51 -4.20 -3.25
C LYS A 76 -6.73 -5.05 -3.55
N ALA A 77 -7.93 -4.55 -3.21
CA ALA A 77 -9.18 -5.25 -3.51
C ALA A 77 -9.37 -5.44 -5.03
N ALA A 78 -9.07 -4.42 -5.83
CA ALA A 78 -9.09 -4.52 -7.28
C ALA A 78 -8.06 -5.55 -7.80
N GLU A 79 -6.83 -5.54 -7.27
CA GLU A 79 -5.78 -6.51 -7.62
C GLU A 79 -6.16 -7.95 -7.29
N GLN A 80 -6.72 -8.17 -6.11
CA GLN A 80 -7.19 -9.48 -5.69
C GLN A 80 -8.30 -9.97 -6.61
N ARG A 81 -9.30 -9.13 -6.91
CA ARG A 81 -10.38 -9.48 -7.80
C ARG A 81 -9.90 -9.79 -9.22
N MET A 82 -8.94 -9.03 -9.73
CA MET A 82 -8.31 -9.29 -11.03
C MET A 82 -7.59 -10.66 -11.05
N ALA A 83 -6.91 -11.04 -9.97
CA ALA A 83 -6.28 -12.35 -9.84
C ALA A 83 -7.31 -13.49 -9.83
N GLU A 84 -8.41 -13.34 -9.07
CA GLU A 84 -9.53 -14.30 -9.07
C GLU A 84 -10.14 -14.47 -10.45
N ILE A 85 -10.38 -13.37 -11.17
CA ILE A 85 -10.89 -13.39 -12.56
C ILE A 85 -9.94 -14.15 -13.47
N ALA A 86 -8.64 -13.93 -13.37
CA ALA A 86 -7.65 -14.61 -14.20
C ALA A 86 -7.67 -16.13 -13.98
N VAL A 87 -7.73 -16.56 -12.73
CA VAL A 87 -7.83 -17.99 -12.37
C VAL A 87 -9.14 -18.60 -12.86
N LEU A 88 -10.27 -17.95 -12.57
CA LEU A 88 -11.59 -18.43 -12.99
C LEU A 88 -11.69 -18.54 -14.52
N ARG A 89 -11.19 -17.54 -15.23
CA ARG A 89 -11.14 -17.55 -16.70
C ARG A 89 -10.34 -18.74 -17.24
N ALA A 90 -9.18 -19.03 -16.63
CA ALA A 90 -8.37 -20.19 -17.01
C ALA A 90 -9.14 -21.51 -16.80
N HIS A 91 -9.85 -21.67 -15.69
CA HIS A 91 -10.69 -22.84 -15.43
C HIS A 91 -11.84 -22.98 -16.42
N ILE A 92 -12.54 -21.88 -16.76
CA ILE A 92 -13.63 -21.90 -17.74
C ILE A 92 -13.12 -22.32 -19.13
N VAL A 93 -11.99 -21.77 -19.57
CA VAL A 93 -11.36 -22.12 -20.85
C VAL A 93 -10.93 -23.59 -20.87
N ASN A 94 -10.27 -24.07 -19.79
CA ASN A 94 -9.84 -25.45 -19.67
C ASN A 94 -11.06 -26.41 -19.67
N TYR A 95 -12.10 -26.08 -18.90
CA TYR A 95 -13.34 -26.85 -18.86
C TYR A 95 -13.97 -27.01 -20.26
N ALA A 96 -14.09 -25.92 -20.99
CA ALA A 96 -14.66 -25.93 -22.35
C ALA A 96 -13.82 -26.78 -23.31
N LYS A 97 -12.50 -26.64 -23.28
CA LYS A 97 -11.57 -27.39 -24.14
C LYS A 97 -11.53 -28.88 -23.84
N THR A 98 -11.64 -29.24 -22.57
CA THR A 98 -11.49 -30.65 -22.10
C THR A 98 -12.83 -31.39 -22.02
N ARG A 99 -13.96 -30.69 -22.11
CA ARG A 99 -15.29 -31.28 -22.02
C ARG A 99 -15.52 -32.43 -22.99
N PRO A 100 -15.18 -32.36 -24.29
CA PRO A 100 -15.39 -33.50 -25.21
C PRO A 100 -14.65 -34.76 -24.76
N VAL A 101 -13.41 -34.62 -24.31
CA VAL A 101 -12.60 -35.74 -23.79
C VAL A 101 -13.18 -36.33 -22.51
N TYR A 102 -13.63 -35.48 -21.60
CA TYR A 102 -14.24 -35.95 -20.36
C TYR A 102 -15.60 -36.64 -20.61
N ASP A 103 -16.40 -36.16 -21.56
CA ASP A 103 -17.64 -36.82 -21.95
C ASP A 103 -17.38 -38.18 -22.61
N ALA A 104 -16.32 -38.31 -23.43
CA ALA A 104 -15.88 -39.60 -23.97
C ALA A 104 -15.40 -40.57 -22.87
N TYR A 105 -14.61 -40.07 -21.89
CA TYR A 105 -14.17 -40.83 -20.73
C TYR A 105 -15.35 -41.38 -19.92
N ARG A 106 -16.38 -40.58 -19.69
CA ARG A 106 -17.62 -41.00 -19.05
C ARG A 106 -18.38 -42.06 -19.81
N LYS A 107 -18.48 -41.89 -21.18
CA LYS A 107 -19.12 -42.89 -22.06
C LYS A 107 -18.36 -44.21 -22.11
N ALA A 108 -17.02 -44.16 -21.97
CA ALA A 108 -16.16 -45.34 -21.87
C ALA A 108 -16.21 -46.03 -20.47
N GLY A 109 -17.18 -45.69 -19.60
CA GLY A 109 -17.33 -46.26 -18.29
C GLY A 109 -16.15 -45.99 -17.33
N TYR A 110 -15.50 -44.82 -17.52
CA TYR A 110 -14.33 -44.43 -16.74
C TYR A 110 -13.14 -45.39 -16.88
N SER A 111 -12.93 -45.93 -18.10
CA SER A 111 -11.87 -46.89 -18.44
C SER A 111 -10.50 -46.37 -18.00
N LYS A 112 -9.71 -47.26 -17.31
CA LYS A 112 -8.36 -46.96 -16.88
C LYS A 112 -7.45 -46.67 -18.08
N LYS A 113 -7.57 -47.43 -19.17
CA LYS A 113 -6.79 -47.24 -20.41
C LYS A 113 -7.06 -45.86 -21.00
N PHE A 114 -8.33 -45.46 -21.14
CA PHE A 114 -8.70 -44.17 -21.64
C PHE A 114 -8.18 -43.03 -20.74
N TRP A 115 -8.21 -43.22 -19.42
CA TRP A 115 -7.67 -42.26 -18.46
C TRP A 115 -6.15 -42.08 -18.62
N GLU A 116 -5.38 -43.18 -18.81
CA GLU A 116 -3.94 -43.10 -19.01
C GLU A 116 -3.59 -42.35 -20.30
N GLU A 117 -4.34 -42.57 -21.38
CA GLU A 117 -4.14 -41.91 -22.68
C GLU A 117 -4.49 -40.39 -22.63
N HIS A 118 -5.46 -39.98 -21.78
CA HIS A 118 -5.97 -38.61 -21.71
C HIS A 118 -5.84 -37.97 -20.32
N ARG A 119 -4.88 -38.42 -19.54
CA ARG A 119 -4.72 -38.06 -18.14
C ARG A 119 -4.69 -36.57 -17.88
N GLU A 120 -3.94 -35.82 -18.66
CA GLU A 120 -3.80 -34.38 -18.52
C GLU A 120 -5.16 -33.64 -18.68
N GLN A 121 -5.86 -33.95 -19.76
CA GLN A 121 -7.12 -33.32 -20.10
C GLN A 121 -8.21 -33.65 -19.08
N ILE A 122 -8.27 -34.90 -18.61
CA ILE A 122 -9.21 -35.34 -17.57
C ILE A 122 -8.91 -34.66 -16.24
N THR A 123 -7.62 -34.54 -15.89
CA THR A 123 -7.19 -33.86 -14.66
C THR A 123 -7.55 -32.37 -14.69
N LEU A 124 -7.28 -31.69 -15.80
CA LEU A 124 -7.66 -30.27 -16.00
C LEU A 124 -9.17 -30.07 -15.91
N HIS A 125 -9.96 -30.98 -16.49
CA HIS A 125 -11.43 -30.90 -16.41
C HIS A 125 -11.93 -31.03 -14.97
N LYS A 126 -11.39 -32.02 -14.23
CA LYS A 126 -11.76 -32.23 -12.82
C LYS A 126 -11.36 -31.04 -11.95
N ALA A 127 -10.14 -30.50 -12.14
CA ALA A 127 -9.68 -29.33 -11.41
C ALA A 127 -10.59 -28.10 -11.67
N ALA A 128 -11.01 -27.90 -12.90
CA ALA A 128 -11.95 -26.82 -13.20
C ALA A 128 -13.30 -27.01 -12.50
N LYS A 129 -13.84 -28.24 -12.42
CA LYS A 129 -15.07 -28.51 -11.69
C LYS A 129 -14.93 -28.24 -10.19
N VAL A 130 -13.85 -28.69 -9.59
CA VAL A 130 -13.57 -28.41 -8.16
C VAL A 130 -13.53 -26.90 -7.91
N ALA A 131 -12.82 -26.13 -8.74
CA ALA A 131 -12.76 -24.69 -8.62
C ALA A 131 -14.14 -24.01 -8.74
N PHE A 132 -15.04 -24.52 -9.59
CA PHE A 132 -16.41 -24.01 -9.72
C PHE A 132 -17.26 -24.33 -8.48
N ASP A 133 -17.10 -25.52 -7.92
CA ASP A 133 -17.80 -25.95 -6.72
C ASP A 133 -17.34 -25.14 -5.50
N GLU A 134 -16.03 -24.93 -5.33
CA GLU A 134 -15.43 -24.09 -4.29
C GLU A 134 -15.90 -22.64 -4.38
N ALA A 135 -16.00 -22.10 -5.60
CA ALA A 135 -16.52 -20.76 -5.86
C ALA A 135 -18.05 -20.67 -5.73
N SER A 136 -18.74 -21.78 -5.40
CA SER A 136 -20.20 -21.88 -5.27
C SER A 136 -20.97 -21.33 -6.48
N LEU A 137 -20.44 -21.52 -7.68
CA LEU A 137 -20.98 -20.95 -8.92
C LEU A 137 -22.20 -21.76 -9.40
N LYS A 138 -23.39 -21.21 -9.24
CA LYS A 138 -24.63 -21.80 -9.80
C LYS A 138 -24.65 -21.78 -11.33
N LYS A 139 -23.99 -20.78 -11.94
CA LYS A 139 -23.85 -20.61 -13.38
C LYS A 139 -22.49 -20.04 -13.69
N LEU A 140 -21.82 -20.62 -14.70
CA LEU A 140 -20.53 -20.10 -15.14
C LEU A 140 -20.71 -18.75 -15.86
N PRO A 141 -19.96 -17.71 -15.46
CA PRO A 141 -19.95 -16.43 -16.17
C PRO A 141 -19.34 -16.60 -17.56
N LYS A 142 -19.71 -15.71 -18.48
CA LYS A 142 -19.10 -15.70 -19.81
C LYS A 142 -17.70 -15.09 -19.72
N VAL A 143 -16.75 -15.65 -20.48
CA VAL A 143 -15.38 -15.12 -20.55
C VAL A 143 -15.37 -13.63 -20.90
N LYS A 144 -16.24 -13.19 -21.81
CA LYS A 144 -16.37 -11.77 -22.19
C LYS A 144 -16.77 -10.86 -21.02
N GLU A 145 -17.62 -11.36 -20.12
CA GLU A 145 -18.05 -10.61 -18.92
C GLU A 145 -16.88 -10.47 -17.94
N LEU A 146 -16.10 -11.52 -17.76
CA LEU A 146 -14.89 -11.51 -16.95
C LEU A 146 -13.79 -10.60 -17.54
N ASP A 147 -13.60 -10.64 -18.85
CA ASP A 147 -12.66 -9.76 -19.54
C ASP A 147 -13.05 -8.28 -19.41
N ALA A 148 -14.34 -7.97 -19.48
CA ALA A 148 -14.86 -6.61 -19.29
C ALA A 148 -14.69 -6.14 -17.83
N GLU A 149 -15.00 -6.99 -16.86
CA GLU A 149 -14.77 -6.70 -15.43
C GLU A 149 -13.29 -6.47 -15.14
N TYR A 150 -12.42 -7.32 -15.66
CA TYR A 150 -10.96 -7.18 -15.53
C TYR A 150 -10.47 -5.84 -16.11
N ALA A 151 -10.91 -5.47 -17.30
CA ALA A 151 -10.54 -4.22 -17.94
C ALA A 151 -11.02 -2.99 -17.15
N ALA A 152 -12.23 -3.05 -16.58
CA ALA A 152 -12.78 -1.99 -15.73
C ALA A 152 -11.96 -1.83 -14.45
N LEU A 153 -11.64 -2.92 -13.75
CA LEU A 153 -10.80 -2.93 -12.54
C LEU A 153 -9.38 -2.41 -12.83
N LEU A 154 -8.79 -2.79 -13.95
CA LEU A 154 -7.48 -2.30 -14.37
C LEU A 154 -7.49 -0.79 -14.62
N SER A 155 -8.54 -0.28 -15.27
CA SER A 155 -8.72 1.16 -15.52
C SER A 155 -8.90 1.92 -14.20
N GLN A 156 -9.75 1.41 -13.31
CA GLN A 156 -9.98 1.99 -11.98
C GLN A 156 -8.68 2.04 -11.15
N LYS A 157 -7.93 0.94 -11.12
CA LYS A 157 -6.63 0.86 -10.46
C LYS A 157 -5.67 1.93 -11.00
N LYS A 158 -5.54 2.03 -12.34
CA LYS A 158 -4.67 3.03 -12.97
C LYS A 158 -5.08 4.46 -12.62
N ALA A 159 -6.36 4.75 -12.57
CA ALA A 159 -6.89 6.06 -12.19
C ALA A 159 -6.68 6.38 -10.71
N ALA A 160 -6.70 5.38 -9.81
CA ALA A 160 -6.49 5.55 -8.37
C ALA A 160 -5.02 5.81 -7.99
N TYR A 161 -4.05 5.33 -8.77
CA TYR A 161 -2.63 5.41 -8.43
C TYR A 161 -2.09 6.83 -8.20
N PRO A 162 -2.41 7.86 -9.01
CA PRO A 162 -1.96 9.22 -8.77
C PRO A 162 -2.45 9.78 -7.42
N ALA A 163 -3.73 9.53 -7.08
CA ALA A 163 -4.31 9.93 -5.80
C ALA A 163 -3.65 9.20 -4.62
N TYR A 164 -3.39 7.90 -4.76
CA TYR A 164 -2.67 7.09 -3.77
C TYR A 164 -1.25 7.62 -3.50
N ARG A 165 -0.49 7.94 -4.55
CA ARG A 165 0.85 8.52 -4.41
C ARG A 165 0.81 9.86 -3.69
N LYS A 166 -0.11 10.74 -4.09
CA LYS A 166 -0.30 12.04 -3.45
C LYS A 166 -0.66 11.89 -1.97
N ALA A 167 -1.59 11.00 -1.63
CA ALA A 167 -1.98 10.74 -0.25
C ALA A 167 -0.82 10.17 0.59
N ARG A 168 0.01 9.29 0.00
CA ARG A 168 1.22 8.77 0.64
C ARG A 168 2.21 9.89 0.97
N ASP A 169 2.48 10.74 -0.01
CA ASP A 169 3.47 11.80 0.13
C ASP A 169 3.00 12.84 1.17
N GLU A 170 1.71 13.23 1.14
CA GLU A 170 1.07 14.09 2.13
C GLU A 170 1.15 13.50 3.56
N MET A 171 0.78 12.22 3.70
CA MET A 171 0.90 11.51 4.99
C MET A 171 2.34 11.50 5.51
N GLN A 172 3.31 11.24 4.64
CA GLN A 172 4.73 11.19 5.03
C GLN A 172 5.25 12.55 5.48
N GLU A 173 4.91 13.64 4.77
CA GLU A 173 5.31 14.98 5.15
C GLU A 173 4.67 15.43 6.47
N LEU A 174 3.39 15.16 6.68
CA LEU A 174 2.71 15.44 7.94
C LEU A 174 3.30 14.66 9.12
N LYS A 175 3.57 13.36 8.95
CA LYS A 175 4.24 12.54 9.98
C LYS A 175 5.66 13.02 10.29
N LYS A 176 6.38 13.47 9.28
CA LYS A 176 7.70 14.04 9.45
C LYS A 176 7.65 15.35 10.23
N ALA A 177 6.68 16.23 9.92
CA ALA A 177 6.45 17.47 10.64
C ALA A 177 6.09 17.19 12.11
N GLN A 178 5.16 16.26 12.36
CA GLN A 178 4.77 15.85 13.71
C GLN A 178 5.98 15.38 14.51
N LYS A 179 6.79 14.49 13.96
CA LYS A 179 7.98 13.96 14.64
C LYS A 179 9.02 15.05 14.94
N ASN A 180 9.20 16.02 14.03
CA ASN A 180 10.09 17.14 14.24
C ASN A 180 9.62 18.04 15.40
N VAL A 181 8.32 18.31 15.47
CA VAL A 181 7.72 19.10 16.55
C VAL A 181 7.84 18.37 17.88
N GLU A 182 7.54 17.09 17.94
CA GLU A 182 7.67 16.25 19.15
C GLU A 182 9.12 16.27 19.67
N LEU A 183 10.10 16.06 18.79
CA LEU A 183 11.51 16.05 19.20
C LEU A 183 11.98 17.42 19.68
N PHE A 184 11.57 18.49 18.99
CA PHE A 184 11.92 19.85 19.38
C PHE A 184 11.43 20.20 20.81
N PHE A 185 10.19 19.87 21.14
CA PHE A 185 9.65 20.11 22.47
C PHE A 185 10.27 19.20 23.55
N THR A 186 10.70 18.00 23.20
CA THR A 186 11.40 17.09 24.12
C THR A 186 12.78 17.67 24.48
N GLU A 187 13.56 18.12 23.49
CA GLU A 187 14.88 18.74 23.72
C GLU A 187 14.77 20.04 24.53
N GLU A 188 13.68 20.82 24.35
CA GLU A 188 13.44 22.03 25.11
C GLU A 188 13.15 21.75 26.60
N LYS A 189 12.36 20.70 26.91
CA LYS A 189 12.08 20.27 28.29
C LYS A 189 13.35 19.81 29.00
N ASP A 190 14.14 18.95 28.38
CA ASP A 190 15.40 18.44 28.92
C ASP A 190 16.40 19.57 29.23
N THR A 191 16.40 20.61 28.37
CA THR A 191 17.26 21.77 28.57
C THR A 191 16.81 22.62 29.74
N LYS A 192 15.50 22.83 29.94
CA LYS A 192 14.93 23.59 31.06
C LYS A 192 15.18 22.88 32.39
N GLU A 193 14.99 21.55 32.45
CA GLU A 193 15.24 20.76 33.66
C GLU A 193 16.71 20.80 34.06
N LYS A 194 17.64 20.72 33.12
CA LYS A 194 19.10 20.84 33.40
C LYS A 194 19.52 22.22 33.88
N LEU A 195 18.79 23.27 33.54
CA LEU A 195 19.03 24.63 34.01
C LEU A 195 18.47 24.89 35.45
N GLN A 196 17.39 24.18 35.81
CA GLN A 196 16.80 24.29 37.16
C GLN A 196 17.50 23.46 38.22
N THR A 197 18.30 22.47 37.81
CA THR A 197 19.07 21.58 38.71
C THR A 197 20.52 22.05 38.95
N ARG A 198 20.89 23.21 38.44
CA ARG A 198 22.19 23.89 38.68
C ARG A 198 22.01 25.10 39.59
#